data_a3e971afa95675131f120d8a44f6a603
#
_entry.id   a3e971afa95675131f120d8a44f6a603
#
_cell.length_a   1.000
_cell.length_b   1.000
_cell.length_c   1.000
_cell.angle_alpha   90.00
_cell.angle_beta   90.00
_cell.angle_gamma   90.00
#
_symmetry.space_group_name_H-M   'P 1'
#
loop_
_entity.id
_entity.type
_entity.pdbx_description
1 polymer ?
#
loop_
_entity_poly.entity_id
_entity_poly.type
_entity_poly.pdbx_seq_one_letter_code
_entity_poly.pdbx_strand_id
1 'polypeptide(L)'
;MKLFNLDSPVMVFLSKVANLMILNVLTIICCIPIFTAGAAITALYYVTIKMARGDDPYIIKGYFKSFKENFKQATIIWLIMLVVIAIIAVDWRVTLVMMTGSSAKIMKTVLFIVSFLLLLTGLYIFPVLSRFDNTVKNTFRNAFLISFMNLPKSVLIVIIHLIPVALLLVTIQALPFLFLLGVPAVAYFSSLLYVGIFKRFEPEEQVPVSYTHLTLPTTPYV
;
A
#
# COMPACT_ATOMS: atom_id res chain seq x y z
N MET A 1 -8.31 -38.87 -0.49
CA MET A 1 -8.84 -37.65 -1.12
C MET A 1 -8.80 -36.45 -0.17
N LYS A 2 -7.58 -36.01 0.24
CA LYS A 2 -7.40 -34.86 1.15
C LYS A 2 -7.13 -33.53 0.44
N LEU A 3 -7.07 -33.51 -0.91
CA LEU A 3 -6.75 -32.32 -1.70
C LEU A 3 -7.90 -31.33 -1.85
N PHE A 4 -9.14 -31.75 -1.64
CA PHE A 4 -10.35 -30.93 -1.76
C PHE A 4 -10.92 -30.47 -0.41
N ASN A 5 -10.18 -30.64 0.68
CA ASN A 5 -10.56 -30.06 1.96
C ASN A 5 -10.31 -28.55 1.91
N LEU A 6 -11.31 -27.72 2.29
CA LEU A 6 -11.22 -26.24 2.25
C LEU A 6 -10.02 -25.69 3.05
N ASP A 7 -9.55 -26.46 4.06
CA ASP A 7 -8.40 -26.14 4.89
C ASP A 7 -7.05 -26.63 4.31
N SER A 8 -7.05 -27.20 3.09
CA SER A 8 -5.79 -27.64 2.49
C SER A 8 -4.94 -26.44 2.08
N PRO A 9 -3.59 -26.50 2.24
CA PRO A 9 -2.70 -25.39 1.85
C PRO A 9 -2.88 -24.94 0.39
N VAL A 10 -3.23 -25.90 -0.49
CA VAL A 10 -3.49 -25.64 -1.91
C VAL A 10 -4.75 -24.81 -2.08
N MET A 11 -5.83 -25.13 -1.37
CA MET A 11 -7.10 -24.41 -1.44
C MET A 11 -6.98 -23.00 -0.89
N VAL A 12 -6.24 -22.83 0.22
CA VAL A 12 -5.92 -21.51 0.80
C VAL A 12 -5.12 -20.66 -0.19
N PHE A 13 -4.13 -21.27 -0.88
CA PHE A 13 -3.37 -20.56 -1.91
C PHE A 13 -4.25 -20.15 -3.10
N LEU A 14 -5.06 -21.07 -3.63
CA LEU A 14 -5.99 -20.76 -4.73
C LEU A 14 -7.00 -19.65 -4.35
N SER A 15 -7.52 -19.69 -3.14
CA SER A 15 -8.42 -18.64 -2.63
C SER A 15 -7.73 -17.28 -2.59
N LYS A 16 -6.48 -17.21 -2.14
CA LYS A 16 -5.70 -15.96 -2.17
C LYS A 16 -5.49 -15.45 -3.59
N VAL A 17 -5.15 -16.33 -4.53
CA VAL A 17 -4.99 -15.96 -5.94
C VAL A 17 -6.30 -15.45 -6.53
N ALA A 18 -7.43 -16.15 -6.30
CA ALA A 18 -8.75 -15.71 -6.74
C ALA A 18 -9.12 -14.33 -6.15
N ASN A 19 -8.85 -14.11 -4.87
CA ASN A 19 -9.09 -12.83 -4.22
C ASN A 19 -8.25 -11.70 -4.84
N LEU A 20 -6.98 -11.96 -5.18
CA LEU A 20 -6.14 -10.99 -5.87
C LEU A 20 -6.66 -10.69 -7.29
N MET A 21 -7.18 -11.70 -8.00
CA MET A 21 -7.79 -11.46 -9.32
C MET A 21 -9.03 -10.56 -9.22
N ILE A 22 -9.90 -10.81 -8.24
CA ILE A 22 -11.09 -9.96 -7.98
C ILE A 22 -10.63 -8.52 -7.65
N LEU A 23 -9.64 -8.35 -6.77
CA LEU A 23 -9.08 -7.04 -6.43
C LEU A 23 -8.51 -6.32 -7.64
N ASN A 24 -7.89 -7.06 -8.56
CA ASN A 24 -7.34 -6.47 -9.77
C ASN A 24 -8.43 -5.87 -10.66
N VAL A 25 -9.49 -6.64 -10.92
CA VAL A 25 -10.64 -6.18 -11.70
C VAL A 25 -11.28 -4.94 -11.05
N LEU A 26 -11.53 -4.98 -9.74
CA LEU A 26 -12.09 -3.84 -9.01
C LEU A 26 -11.18 -2.60 -9.10
N THR A 27 -9.88 -2.79 -8.93
CA THR A 27 -8.93 -1.67 -8.97
C THR A 27 -8.84 -1.07 -10.37
N ILE A 28 -8.77 -1.89 -11.43
CA ILE A 28 -8.75 -1.41 -12.82
C ILE A 28 -10.01 -0.60 -13.12
N ILE A 29 -11.19 -1.13 -12.80
CA ILE A 29 -12.47 -0.44 -13.04
C ILE A 29 -12.53 0.89 -12.29
N CYS A 30 -12.13 0.90 -11.01
CA CYS A 30 -12.13 2.11 -10.20
C CYS A 30 -11.02 3.11 -10.57
N CYS A 31 -9.98 2.69 -11.32
CA CYS A 31 -8.93 3.57 -11.84
C CYS A 31 -9.27 4.18 -13.22
N ILE A 32 -10.35 3.73 -13.90
CA ILE A 32 -10.74 4.31 -15.21
C ILE A 32 -10.86 5.84 -15.13
N PRO A 33 -11.55 6.43 -14.15
CA PRO A 33 -11.42 7.88 -13.94
C PRO A 33 -10.09 8.16 -13.25
N ILE A 34 -9.19 8.89 -13.91
CA ILE A 34 -7.83 9.15 -13.40
C ILE A 34 -7.83 9.75 -11.98
N PHE A 35 -8.83 10.59 -11.66
CA PHE A 35 -8.92 11.24 -10.34
C PHE A 35 -9.28 10.29 -9.20
N THR A 36 -9.89 9.12 -9.48
CA THR A 36 -10.25 8.13 -8.46
C THR A 36 -9.15 7.12 -8.16
N ALA A 37 -8.05 7.14 -8.94
CA ALA A 37 -6.95 6.18 -8.79
C ALA A 37 -6.36 6.17 -7.37
N GLY A 38 -6.25 7.34 -6.72
CA GLY A 38 -5.80 7.41 -5.34
C GLY A 38 -6.70 6.64 -4.36
N ALA A 39 -8.03 6.77 -4.51
CA ALA A 39 -8.98 6.05 -3.69
C ALA A 39 -8.97 4.54 -3.98
N ALA A 40 -8.81 4.17 -5.26
CA ALA A 40 -8.72 2.77 -5.67
C ALA A 40 -7.47 2.08 -5.10
N ILE A 41 -6.31 2.74 -5.15
CA ILE A 41 -5.06 2.25 -4.58
C ILE A 41 -5.15 2.16 -3.04
N THR A 42 -5.76 3.14 -2.38
CA THR A 42 -5.99 3.11 -0.93
C THR A 42 -6.85 1.91 -0.54
N ALA A 43 -7.95 1.66 -1.26
CA ALA A 43 -8.83 0.52 -1.03
C ALA A 43 -8.12 -0.81 -1.28
N LEU A 44 -7.28 -0.89 -2.31
CA LEU A 44 -6.44 -2.04 -2.59
C LEU A 44 -5.51 -2.36 -1.41
N TYR A 45 -4.79 -1.37 -0.89
CA TYR A 45 -3.90 -1.57 0.26
C TYR A 45 -4.66 -1.90 1.54
N TYR A 46 -5.85 -1.35 1.75
CA TYR A 46 -6.70 -1.74 2.89
C TYR A 46 -6.98 -3.23 2.91
N VAL A 47 -7.38 -3.79 1.76
CA VAL A 47 -7.70 -5.21 1.66
C VAL A 47 -6.43 -6.07 1.71
N THR A 48 -5.37 -5.72 0.97
CA THR A 48 -4.13 -6.51 0.95
C THR A 48 -3.39 -6.51 2.28
N ILE A 49 -3.44 -5.42 3.06
CA ILE A 49 -2.88 -5.37 4.42
C ILE A 49 -3.67 -6.29 5.35
N LYS A 50 -5.01 -6.32 5.27
CA LYS A 50 -5.83 -7.27 6.02
C LYS A 50 -5.51 -8.72 5.66
N MET A 51 -5.45 -9.02 4.36
CA MET A 51 -5.04 -10.36 3.89
C MET A 51 -3.64 -10.76 4.39
N ALA A 52 -2.71 -9.81 4.43
CA ALA A 52 -1.34 -10.04 4.92
C ALA A 52 -1.28 -10.28 6.44
N ARG A 53 -2.24 -9.76 7.20
CA ARG A 53 -2.40 -10.03 8.65
C ARG A 53 -3.04 -11.39 8.95
N GLY A 54 -3.64 -12.00 7.95
CA GLY A 54 -4.44 -13.23 8.14
C GLY A 54 -5.89 -12.94 8.55
N ASP A 55 -6.30 -11.68 8.55
CA ASP A 55 -7.70 -11.31 8.71
C ASP A 55 -8.46 -11.75 7.47
N ASP A 56 -9.72 -12.16 7.62
CA ASP A 56 -10.59 -12.49 6.49
C ASP A 56 -11.33 -11.21 6.02
N PRO A 57 -10.76 -10.47 5.05
CA PRO A 57 -11.44 -9.31 4.51
C PRO A 57 -12.54 -9.80 3.57
N TYR A 58 -13.78 -9.41 3.81
CA TYR A 58 -14.80 -9.49 2.77
C TYR A 58 -14.35 -8.64 1.58
N ILE A 59 -13.66 -9.24 0.59
CA ILE A 59 -12.88 -8.58 -0.45
C ILE A 59 -13.66 -7.41 -1.07
N ILE A 60 -14.81 -7.68 -1.67
CA ILE A 60 -15.61 -6.67 -2.36
C ILE A 60 -16.16 -5.63 -1.39
N LYS A 61 -16.74 -6.08 -0.27
CA LYS A 61 -17.32 -5.18 0.73
C LYS A 61 -16.25 -4.31 1.41
N GLY A 62 -15.10 -4.92 1.75
CA GLY A 62 -13.97 -4.22 2.36
C GLY A 62 -13.35 -3.20 1.40
N TYR A 63 -13.20 -3.55 0.13
CA TYR A 63 -12.70 -2.65 -0.91
C TYR A 63 -13.58 -1.42 -1.06
N PHE A 64 -14.88 -1.59 -1.30
CA PHE A 64 -15.80 -0.47 -1.48
C PHE A 64 -16.03 0.34 -0.22
N LYS A 65 -15.95 -0.29 0.97
CA LYS A 65 -15.97 0.43 2.24
C LYS A 65 -14.80 1.42 2.30
N SER A 66 -13.57 0.93 2.17
CA SER A 66 -12.38 1.77 2.22
C SER A 66 -12.34 2.80 1.09
N PHE A 67 -12.78 2.42 -0.13
CA PHE A 67 -12.89 3.33 -1.26
C PHE A 67 -13.77 4.55 -0.94
N LYS A 68 -14.96 4.33 -0.38
CA LYS A 68 -15.91 5.40 -0.03
C LYS A 68 -15.42 6.26 1.13
N GLU A 69 -14.92 5.63 2.19
CA GLU A 69 -14.44 6.32 3.40
C GLU A 69 -13.26 7.24 3.09
N ASN A 70 -12.33 6.80 2.26
CA ASN A 70 -11.12 7.54 1.93
C ASN A 70 -11.23 8.38 0.65
N PHE A 71 -12.34 8.33 -0.09
CA PHE A 71 -12.48 8.89 -1.43
C PHE A 71 -12.00 10.34 -1.54
N LYS A 72 -12.56 11.23 -0.70
CA LYS A 72 -12.24 12.65 -0.74
C LYS A 72 -10.77 12.92 -0.45
N GLN A 73 -10.24 12.30 0.59
CA GLN A 73 -8.88 12.53 1.04
C GLN A 73 -7.85 11.92 0.07
N ALA A 74 -8.09 10.69 -0.37
CA ALA A 74 -7.24 10.01 -1.33
C ALA A 74 -7.19 10.75 -2.69
N THR A 75 -8.33 11.28 -3.14
CA THR A 75 -8.39 12.08 -4.38
C THR A 75 -7.59 13.35 -4.27
N ILE A 76 -7.71 14.09 -3.16
CA ILE A 76 -6.92 15.32 -2.93
C ILE A 76 -5.42 14.98 -2.92
N ILE A 77 -5.02 13.97 -2.18
CA ILE A 77 -3.62 13.52 -2.11
C ILE A 77 -3.11 13.12 -3.51
N TRP A 78 -3.91 12.36 -4.26
CA TRP A 78 -3.55 11.91 -5.60
C TRP A 78 -3.34 13.09 -6.56
N LEU A 79 -4.25 14.08 -6.56
CA LEU A 79 -4.11 15.27 -7.39
C LEU A 79 -2.86 16.09 -7.03
N ILE A 80 -2.56 16.25 -5.73
CA ILE A 80 -1.32 16.91 -5.29
C ILE A 80 -0.10 16.12 -5.82
N MET A 81 -0.10 14.80 -5.70
CA MET A 81 0.99 13.96 -6.21
C MET A 81 1.16 14.11 -7.73
N LEU A 82 0.07 14.13 -8.50
CA LEU A 82 0.13 14.33 -9.94
C LEU A 82 0.77 15.66 -10.31
N VAL A 83 0.41 16.74 -9.62
CA VAL A 83 1.02 18.06 -9.83
C VAL A 83 2.51 18.03 -9.53
N VAL A 84 2.92 17.44 -8.40
CA VAL A 84 4.33 17.33 -8.01
C VAL A 84 5.12 16.49 -9.01
N ILE A 85 4.56 15.37 -9.47
CA ILE A 85 5.19 14.51 -10.50
C ILE A 85 5.34 15.29 -11.81
N ALA A 86 4.33 16.06 -12.22
CA ALA A 86 4.39 16.86 -13.43
C ALA A 86 5.48 17.94 -13.36
N ILE A 87 5.62 18.64 -12.23
CA ILE A 87 6.68 19.64 -12.01
C ILE A 87 8.06 18.97 -12.15
N ILE A 88 8.29 17.85 -11.46
CA ILE A 88 9.57 17.15 -11.53
C ILE A 88 9.86 16.62 -12.92
N ALA A 89 8.84 16.13 -13.64
CA ALA A 89 9.01 15.69 -15.03
C ALA A 89 9.45 16.83 -15.96
N VAL A 90 8.88 18.03 -15.77
CA VAL A 90 9.30 19.24 -16.49
C VAL A 90 10.75 19.62 -16.13
N ASP A 91 11.10 19.62 -14.84
CA ASP A 91 12.45 19.94 -14.39
C ASP A 91 13.50 18.97 -14.96
N TRP A 92 13.18 17.68 -15.02
CA TRP A 92 14.01 16.67 -15.66
C TRP A 92 14.17 16.95 -17.16
N ARG A 93 13.10 17.29 -17.88
CA ARG A 93 13.15 17.64 -19.30
C ARG A 93 14.01 18.87 -19.56
N VAL A 94 13.81 19.95 -18.79
CA VAL A 94 14.60 21.17 -18.91
C VAL A 94 16.08 20.89 -18.64
N THR A 95 16.38 20.14 -17.57
CA THR A 95 17.76 19.83 -17.21
C THR A 95 18.46 18.95 -18.24
N LEU A 96 17.75 17.98 -18.83
CA LEU A 96 18.33 17.07 -19.85
C LEU A 96 18.55 17.75 -21.19
N VAL A 97 17.67 18.66 -21.60
CA VAL A 97 17.66 19.27 -22.94
C VAL A 97 18.40 20.60 -22.98
N MET A 98 18.24 21.44 -21.94
CA MET A 98 18.71 22.84 -21.98
C MET A 98 19.98 23.09 -21.16
N MET A 99 20.34 22.19 -20.23
CA MET A 99 21.48 22.42 -19.37
C MET A 99 22.70 21.57 -19.77
N THR A 100 23.90 22.19 -19.78
CA THR A 100 25.18 21.55 -20.10
C THR A 100 26.24 21.90 -19.05
N GLY A 101 27.34 21.16 -19.03
CA GLY A 101 28.46 21.45 -18.16
C GLY A 101 28.24 21.07 -16.69
N SER A 102 28.93 21.76 -15.77
CA SER A 102 28.92 21.47 -14.33
C SER A 102 27.58 21.77 -13.67
N SER A 103 26.89 22.81 -14.11
CA SER A 103 25.56 23.17 -13.59
C SER A 103 24.52 22.07 -13.88
N ALA A 104 24.57 21.43 -15.05
CA ALA A 104 23.70 20.31 -15.36
C ALA A 104 23.97 19.08 -14.45
N LYS A 105 25.23 18.82 -14.11
CA LYS A 105 25.57 17.71 -13.19
C LYS A 105 25.00 17.94 -11.79
N ILE A 106 25.18 19.14 -11.26
CA ILE A 106 24.62 19.51 -9.93
C ILE A 106 23.10 19.39 -9.93
N MET A 107 22.43 19.96 -10.95
CA MET A 107 20.96 19.91 -11.03
C MET A 107 20.45 18.47 -11.15
N LYS A 108 21.05 17.62 -11.98
CA LYS A 108 20.69 16.19 -12.09
C LYS A 108 20.83 15.47 -10.74
N THR A 109 21.91 15.75 -10.00
CA THR A 109 22.09 15.14 -8.67
C THR A 109 21.02 15.58 -7.69
N VAL A 110 20.69 16.88 -7.65
CA VAL A 110 19.61 17.40 -6.78
C VAL A 110 18.26 16.80 -7.18
N LEU A 111 17.92 16.82 -8.46
CA LEU A 111 16.67 16.22 -8.96
C LEU A 111 16.58 14.74 -8.67
N PHE A 112 17.68 13.99 -8.78
CA PHE A 112 17.72 12.57 -8.44
C PHE A 112 17.40 12.35 -6.95
N ILE A 113 18.03 13.11 -6.07
CA ILE A 113 17.77 13.01 -4.63
C ILE A 113 16.31 13.35 -4.32
N VAL A 114 15.78 14.47 -4.84
CA VAL A 114 14.39 14.88 -4.62
C VAL A 114 13.41 13.84 -5.17
N SER A 115 13.65 13.32 -6.39
CA SER A 115 12.79 12.29 -6.99
C SER A 115 12.81 11.01 -6.16
N PHE A 116 13.96 10.61 -5.62
CA PHE A 116 14.10 9.43 -4.77
C PHE A 116 13.33 9.58 -3.45
N LEU A 117 13.42 10.76 -2.80
CA LEU A 117 12.69 11.07 -1.57
C LEU A 117 11.17 11.04 -1.82
N LEU A 118 10.72 11.61 -2.93
CA LEU A 118 9.31 11.60 -3.32
C LEU A 118 8.80 10.20 -3.68
N LEU A 119 9.62 9.39 -4.34
CA LEU A 119 9.30 8.00 -4.62
C LEU A 119 9.07 7.22 -3.31
N LEU A 120 10.01 7.29 -2.37
CA LEU A 120 9.88 6.62 -1.09
C LEU A 120 8.62 7.07 -0.34
N THR A 121 8.37 8.38 -0.29
CA THR A 121 7.17 8.93 0.37
C THR A 121 5.90 8.45 -0.34
N GLY A 122 5.87 8.51 -1.67
CA GLY A 122 4.73 8.11 -2.49
C GLY A 122 4.31 6.65 -2.29
N LEU A 123 5.27 5.74 -2.11
CA LEU A 123 4.99 4.33 -1.84
C LEU A 123 4.27 4.11 -0.49
N TYR A 124 4.47 5.00 0.48
CA TYR A 124 3.85 4.87 1.81
C TYR A 124 2.54 5.64 1.96
N ILE A 125 2.25 6.63 1.12
CA ILE A 125 1.10 7.54 1.30
C ILE A 125 -0.22 6.76 1.34
N PHE A 126 -0.51 5.93 0.34
CA PHE A 126 -1.78 5.19 0.25
C PHE A 126 -1.88 4.05 1.29
N PRO A 127 -0.83 3.25 1.55
CA PRO A 127 -0.83 2.31 2.67
C PRO A 127 -1.07 2.97 4.04
N VAL A 128 -0.44 4.12 4.32
CA VAL A 128 -0.66 4.88 5.56
C VAL A 128 -2.09 5.40 5.63
N LEU A 129 -2.61 5.97 4.53
CA LEU A 129 -3.99 6.44 4.47
C LEU A 129 -5.01 5.31 4.66
N SER A 130 -4.72 4.12 4.16
CA SER A 130 -5.61 2.96 4.30
C SER A 130 -5.71 2.41 5.72
N ARG A 131 -4.76 2.79 6.60
CA ARG A 131 -4.65 2.19 7.94
C ARG A 131 -4.86 3.19 9.07
N PHE A 132 -4.46 4.43 8.89
CA PHE A 132 -4.47 5.46 9.94
C PHE A 132 -5.39 6.62 9.55
N ASP A 133 -6.26 7.01 10.48
CA ASP A 133 -7.11 8.19 10.33
C ASP A 133 -6.26 9.45 10.55
N ASN A 134 -5.89 10.10 9.46
CA ASN A 134 -5.02 11.27 9.46
C ASN A 134 -5.60 12.40 8.61
N THR A 135 -5.19 13.64 8.85
CA THR A 135 -5.39 14.73 7.88
C THR A 135 -4.46 14.57 6.67
N VAL A 136 -4.78 15.19 5.53
CA VAL A 136 -3.91 15.17 4.33
C VAL A 136 -2.47 15.51 4.67
N LYS A 137 -2.24 16.61 5.43
CA LYS A 137 -0.90 17.05 5.84
C LYS A 137 -0.18 15.98 6.69
N ASN A 138 -0.90 15.39 7.65
CA ASN A 138 -0.32 14.37 8.52
C ASN A 138 -0.04 13.07 7.75
N THR A 139 -0.84 12.73 6.74
CA THR A 139 -0.57 11.57 5.87
C THR A 139 0.75 11.73 5.12
N PHE A 140 1.01 12.89 4.52
CA PHE A 140 2.30 13.18 3.87
C PHE A 140 3.46 13.12 4.86
N ARG A 141 3.31 13.78 6.02
CA ARG A 141 4.35 13.79 7.07
C ARG A 141 4.64 12.38 7.59
N ASN A 142 3.61 11.61 7.90
CA ASN A 142 3.75 10.26 8.42
C ASN A 142 4.35 9.32 7.38
N ALA A 143 3.89 9.38 6.12
CA ALA A 143 4.45 8.60 5.03
C ALA A 143 5.95 8.87 4.84
N PHE A 144 6.35 10.15 4.85
CA PHE A 144 7.74 10.56 4.78
C PHE A 144 8.54 10.00 5.97
N LEU A 145 8.12 10.25 7.21
CA LEU A 145 8.83 9.80 8.40
C LEU A 145 8.96 8.27 8.46
N ILE A 146 7.86 7.55 8.21
CA ILE A 146 7.84 6.08 8.27
C ILE A 146 8.75 5.48 7.19
N SER A 147 8.76 6.04 5.97
CA SER A 147 9.62 5.58 4.89
C SER A 147 11.11 5.71 5.24
N PHE A 148 11.49 6.81 5.90
CA PHE A 148 12.87 7.07 6.33
C PHE A 148 13.28 6.23 7.54
N MET A 149 12.40 6.10 8.53
CA MET A 149 12.70 5.28 9.72
C MET A 149 12.87 3.79 9.39
N ASN A 150 12.40 3.34 8.23
CA ASN A 150 12.45 1.95 7.80
C ASN A 150 13.15 1.79 6.44
N LEU A 151 14.22 2.55 6.17
CA LEU A 151 14.94 2.56 4.88
C LEU A 151 15.21 1.16 4.29
N PRO A 152 15.73 0.16 5.03
CA PRO A 152 15.99 -1.16 4.44
C PRO A 152 14.71 -1.82 3.89
N LYS A 153 13.60 -1.74 4.61
CA LYS A 153 12.30 -2.26 4.14
C LYS A 153 11.73 -1.43 2.99
N SER A 154 11.95 -0.11 3.03
CA SER A 154 11.52 0.79 1.95
C SER A 154 12.22 0.47 0.63
N VAL A 155 13.52 0.16 0.67
CA VAL A 155 14.27 -0.30 -0.51
C VAL A 155 13.70 -1.63 -1.03
N LEU A 156 13.38 -2.58 -0.14
CA LEU A 156 12.74 -3.84 -0.57
C LEU A 156 11.38 -3.58 -1.23
N ILE A 157 10.58 -2.64 -0.72
CA ILE A 157 9.30 -2.26 -1.33
C ILE A 157 9.52 -1.67 -2.72
N VAL A 158 10.53 -0.81 -2.91
CA VAL A 158 10.91 -0.30 -4.24
C VAL A 158 11.25 -1.46 -5.17
N ILE A 159 12.06 -2.42 -4.72
CA ILE A 159 12.43 -3.59 -5.53
C ILE A 159 11.19 -4.38 -5.93
N ILE A 160 10.24 -4.63 -5.00
CA ILE A 160 8.98 -5.33 -5.30
C ILE A 160 8.19 -4.59 -6.39
N HIS A 161 8.14 -3.26 -6.36
CA HIS A 161 7.45 -2.47 -7.38
C HIS A 161 8.16 -2.44 -8.73
N LEU A 162 9.48 -2.67 -8.77
CA LEU A 162 10.26 -2.76 -10.00
C LEU A 162 10.16 -4.13 -10.68
N ILE A 163 9.78 -5.20 -9.96
CA ILE A 163 9.67 -6.56 -10.52
C ILE A 163 8.77 -6.63 -11.77
N PRO A 164 7.54 -6.08 -11.78
CA PRO A 164 6.67 -6.11 -12.97
C PRO A 164 7.31 -5.40 -14.17
N VAL A 165 7.97 -4.27 -13.91
CA VAL A 165 8.66 -3.50 -14.96
C VAL A 165 9.82 -4.31 -15.52
N ALA A 166 10.64 -4.92 -14.66
CA ALA A 166 11.75 -5.77 -15.07
C ALA A 166 11.27 -6.99 -15.87
N LEU A 167 10.16 -7.63 -15.47
CA LEU A 167 9.58 -8.74 -16.20
C LEU A 167 9.12 -8.34 -17.61
N LEU A 168 8.50 -7.17 -17.78
CA LEU A 168 8.10 -6.66 -19.09
C LEU A 168 9.30 -6.34 -20.01
N LEU A 169 10.42 -5.89 -19.42
CA LEU A 169 11.65 -5.62 -20.19
C LEU A 169 12.33 -6.90 -20.67
N VAL A 170 12.19 -8.00 -19.90
CA VAL A 170 12.78 -9.31 -20.26
C VAL A 170 11.88 -10.07 -21.24
N THR A 171 10.58 -10.07 -21.02
CA THR A 171 9.63 -10.80 -21.87
C THR A 171 8.27 -10.16 -21.94
N ILE A 172 7.78 -9.91 -23.15
CA ILE A 172 6.43 -9.41 -23.38
C ILE A 172 5.35 -10.46 -23.04
N GLN A 173 5.71 -11.74 -22.99
CA GLN A 173 4.82 -12.84 -22.63
C GLN A 173 4.34 -12.75 -21.17
N ALA A 174 5.02 -11.96 -20.32
CA ALA A 174 4.58 -11.68 -18.97
C ALA A 174 3.33 -10.77 -18.90
N LEU A 175 3.00 -10.05 -19.96
CA LEU A 175 1.93 -9.06 -20.00
C LEU A 175 0.55 -9.62 -19.58
N PRO A 176 0.06 -10.79 -20.06
CA PRO A 176 -1.22 -11.34 -19.61
C PRO A 176 -1.25 -11.63 -18.09
N PHE A 177 -0.15 -12.16 -17.53
CA PHE A 177 -0.05 -12.45 -16.11
C PHE A 177 -0.01 -11.18 -15.27
N LEU A 178 0.71 -10.16 -15.71
CA LEU A 178 0.76 -8.85 -15.06
C LEU A 178 -0.57 -8.11 -15.17
N PHE A 179 -1.27 -8.25 -16.29
CA PHE A 179 -2.62 -7.71 -16.45
C PHE A 179 -3.62 -8.39 -15.51
N LEU A 180 -3.46 -9.69 -15.24
CA LEU A 180 -4.38 -10.44 -14.39
C LEU A 180 -4.13 -10.27 -12.90
N LEU A 181 -2.87 -10.16 -12.48
CA LEU A 181 -2.45 -10.20 -11.07
C LEU A 181 -1.47 -9.09 -10.68
N GLY A 182 -0.89 -8.37 -11.64
CA GLY A 182 0.30 -7.53 -11.40
C GLY A 182 0.13 -6.50 -10.30
N VAL A 183 -0.91 -5.68 -10.36
CA VAL A 183 -1.12 -4.60 -9.38
C VAL A 183 -1.40 -5.15 -7.97
N PRO A 184 -2.37 -6.05 -7.75
CA PRO A 184 -2.66 -6.55 -6.41
C PRO A 184 -1.60 -7.53 -5.89
N ALA A 185 -0.86 -8.22 -6.74
CA ALA A 185 0.28 -9.03 -6.27
C ALA A 185 1.38 -8.17 -5.68
N VAL A 186 1.78 -7.10 -6.37
CA VAL A 186 2.75 -6.11 -5.85
C VAL A 186 2.24 -5.50 -4.53
N ALA A 187 0.97 -5.10 -4.48
CA ALA A 187 0.37 -4.56 -3.29
C ALA A 187 0.37 -5.57 -2.13
N TYR A 188 0.07 -6.84 -2.39
CA TYR A 188 0.06 -7.89 -1.37
C TYR A 188 1.46 -8.17 -0.83
N PHE A 189 2.46 -8.36 -1.70
CA PHE A 189 3.85 -8.58 -1.26
C PHE A 189 4.41 -7.38 -0.50
N SER A 190 4.10 -6.16 -0.93
CA SER A 190 4.45 -4.95 -0.18
C SER A 190 3.72 -4.88 1.16
N SER A 191 2.46 -5.34 1.23
CA SER A 191 1.66 -5.37 2.45
C SER A 191 2.24 -6.28 3.53
N LEU A 192 2.92 -7.37 3.17
CA LEU A 192 3.65 -8.21 4.13
C LEU A 192 4.73 -7.42 4.88
N LEU A 193 5.39 -6.48 4.18
CA LEU A 193 6.38 -5.59 4.81
C LEU A 193 5.70 -4.46 5.60
N TYR A 194 4.63 -3.87 5.06
CA TYR A 194 3.87 -2.81 5.75
C TYR A 194 3.28 -3.27 7.07
N VAL A 195 2.75 -4.50 7.16
CA VAL A 195 2.23 -5.05 8.42
C VAL A 195 3.29 -5.01 9.52
N GLY A 196 4.52 -5.46 9.22
CA GLY A 196 5.61 -5.44 10.19
C GLY A 196 6.14 -4.04 10.52
N ILE A 197 5.92 -3.05 9.62
CA ILE A 197 6.27 -1.65 9.87
C ILE A 197 5.21 -1.00 10.73
N PHE A 198 3.94 -1.10 10.36
CA PHE A 198 2.81 -0.41 10.98
C PHE A 198 2.51 -0.90 12.39
N LYS A 199 2.77 -2.18 12.69
CA LYS A 199 2.63 -2.73 14.04
C LYS A 199 3.37 -1.92 15.11
N ARG A 200 4.44 -1.19 14.74
CA ARG A 200 5.20 -0.33 15.67
C ARG A 200 4.53 1.01 15.97
N PHE A 201 3.56 1.41 15.14
CA PHE A 201 2.86 2.70 15.21
C PHE A 201 1.39 2.54 15.60
N GLU A 202 0.92 1.30 15.71
CA GLU A 202 -0.42 0.99 16.21
C GLU A 202 -0.41 1.05 17.74
N PRO A 203 -1.46 1.59 18.38
CA PRO A 203 -1.64 1.47 19.81
C PRO A 203 -1.61 -0.02 20.19
N GLU A 204 -0.97 -0.37 21.30
CA GLU A 204 -1.10 -1.72 21.85
C GLU A 204 -2.59 -2.01 22.05
N GLU A 205 -3.09 -3.10 21.43
CA GLU A 205 -4.44 -3.57 21.72
C GLU A 205 -4.49 -3.82 23.23
N GLN A 206 -5.27 -2.99 23.93
CA GLN A 206 -5.57 -3.27 25.31
C GLN A 206 -6.25 -4.64 25.32
N VAL A 207 -5.51 -5.66 25.72
CA VAL A 207 -6.08 -6.97 25.99
C VAL A 207 -7.26 -6.70 26.91
N PRO A 208 -8.51 -7.03 26.52
CA PRO A 208 -9.64 -6.82 27.41
C PRO A 208 -9.30 -7.57 28.69
N VAL A 209 -9.18 -6.81 29.78
CA VAL A 209 -8.93 -7.39 31.11
C VAL A 209 -10.13 -8.31 31.35
N SER A 210 -9.89 -9.61 31.21
CA SER A 210 -10.86 -10.61 31.59
C SER A 210 -11.08 -10.38 33.07
N TYR A 211 -12.20 -9.75 33.42
CA TYR A 211 -12.68 -9.74 34.78
C TYR A 211 -13.06 -11.17 35.14
N THR A 212 -12.03 -11.98 35.45
CA THR A 212 -12.26 -13.22 36.16
C THR A 212 -12.94 -12.83 37.46
N HIS A 213 -14.15 -13.26 37.60
CA HIS A 213 -15.03 -13.14 38.71
C HIS A 213 -14.28 -12.98 40.04
N LEU A 214 -14.28 -11.76 40.58
CA LEU A 214 -14.16 -11.56 42.00
C LEU A 214 -15.44 -12.18 42.63
N THR A 215 -15.35 -13.45 42.95
CA THR A 215 -16.31 -14.06 43.88
C THR A 215 -16.23 -13.27 45.18
N LEU A 216 -17.23 -12.44 45.43
CA LEU A 216 -17.44 -11.83 46.75
C LEU A 216 -17.52 -12.97 47.75
N PRO A 217 -16.74 -12.95 48.84
CA PRO A 217 -16.91 -13.92 49.90
C PRO A 217 -18.27 -13.63 50.52
N THR A 218 -19.24 -14.53 50.36
CA THR A 218 -20.47 -14.55 51.15
C THR A 218 -20.08 -14.90 52.56
N THR A 219 -20.00 -13.87 53.43
CA THR A 219 -20.00 -14.05 54.89
C THR A 219 -21.38 -14.53 55.30
N PRO A 220 -21.53 -15.70 55.91
CA PRO A 220 -22.77 -16.10 56.51
C PRO A 220 -22.92 -15.31 57.83
N TYR A 221 -23.98 -14.51 57.92
CA TYR A 221 -24.41 -14.00 59.22
C TYR A 221 -25.10 -15.14 59.99
N VAL A 222 -24.54 -15.46 61.17
CA VAL A 222 -25.18 -16.23 62.23
C VAL A 222 -25.90 -15.25 63.13
#